data_133624917e40f8e2ce8868882c0fc56c
#
_entry.id   133624917e40f8e2ce8868882c0fc56c
#
_cell.length_a   1.000
_cell.length_b   1.000
_cell.length_c   1.000
_cell.angle_alpha   90.00
_cell.angle_beta   90.00
_cell.angle_gamma   90.00
#
_symmetry.space_group_name_H-M   'P 1'
#
loop_
_entity.id
_entity.type
_entity.pdbx_description
1 polymer ?
#
loop_
_entity_poly.entity_id
_entity_poly.type
_entity_poly.pdbx_seq_one_letter_code
_entity_poly.pdbx_strand_id
1 'polypeptide(L)'
;MTDNNLHPLYPADSNTNSKMSLSKQRLRVWLRLLDRNRDIQNQLRSALREEFDMTLPRFDVMATLNWQPEGLRMSALSARLKVSNGNVTGIIESLIREGLVTRTVAPEDKRAAMVRLTERGVAQFQLMAAAHEAWVNEMFNSFDSEQLDQFAGLLEQLQEGSS
;
A
#
# COMPACT_ATOMS: atom_id res chain seq x y z
N MET A 1 9.83 10.06 -25.38
CA MET A 1 8.55 10.00 -26.09
C MET A 1 7.54 9.42 -25.13
N THR A 2 6.79 10.27 -24.46
CA THR A 2 5.81 9.88 -23.43
C THR A 2 4.50 9.62 -24.15
N ASP A 3 4.14 8.33 -24.25
CA ASP A 3 2.83 7.90 -24.74
C ASP A 3 1.74 8.44 -23.79
N ASN A 4 1.02 9.44 -24.30
CA ASN A 4 -0.11 10.08 -23.62
C ASN A 4 -1.38 9.24 -23.81
N ASN A 5 -1.34 7.96 -23.39
CA ASN A 5 -2.45 7.04 -23.52
C ASN A 5 -3.37 7.21 -22.28
N LEU A 6 -4.32 8.15 -22.39
CA LEU A 6 -5.43 8.29 -21.46
C LEU A 6 -6.26 7.01 -21.42
N HIS A 7 -6.74 6.67 -20.22
CA HIS A 7 -7.60 5.53 -19.91
C HIS A 7 -8.65 5.26 -21.02
N PRO A 8 -8.87 4.00 -21.45
CA PRO A 8 -9.70 3.64 -22.63
C PRO A 8 -11.14 4.14 -22.58
N LEU A 9 -11.65 4.59 -21.44
CA LEU A 9 -13.00 5.14 -21.30
C LEU A 9 -13.10 6.63 -21.69
N TYR A 10 -11.99 7.35 -21.90
CA TYR A 10 -11.98 8.77 -22.24
C TYR A 10 -10.81 9.08 -23.15
N PRO A 11 -11.00 9.02 -24.50
CA PRO A 11 -9.99 9.44 -25.45
C PRO A 11 -9.68 10.94 -25.26
N ALA A 12 -8.45 11.31 -25.55
CA ALA A 12 -8.03 12.71 -25.54
C ALA A 12 -8.87 13.52 -26.53
N ASP A 13 -9.71 14.44 -26.03
CA ASP A 13 -10.39 15.41 -26.88
C ASP A 13 -9.33 16.30 -27.55
N SER A 14 -9.18 16.13 -28.86
CA SER A 14 -8.25 16.89 -29.71
C SER A 14 -8.74 18.30 -30.05
N ASN A 15 -9.67 18.86 -29.27
CA ASN A 15 -10.18 20.20 -29.51
C ASN A 15 -9.75 21.20 -28.43
N THR A 16 -8.63 21.84 -28.69
CA THR A 16 -7.96 22.86 -27.92
C THR A 16 -8.64 24.22 -28.08
N ASN A 17 -9.67 24.55 -27.34
CA ASN A 17 -9.95 25.93 -26.88
C ASN A 17 -11.24 26.14 -26.07
N SER A 18 -11.87 25.10 -25.56
CA SER A 18 -12.95 25.24 -24.58
C SER A 18 -12.36 25.02 -23.19
N LYS A 19 -12.49 26.02 -22.28
CA LYS A 19 -12.17 25.81 -20.84
C LYS A 19 -12.93 24.59 -20.36
N MET A 20 -12.20 23.50 -20.12
CA MET A 20 -12.77 22.25 -19.63
C MET A 20 -13.56 22.48 -18.34
N SER A 21 -14.77 21.97 -18.26
CA SER A 21 -15.61 22.14 -17.05
C SER A 21 -14.91 21.58 -15.82
N LEU A 22 -15.16 22.16 -14.65
CA LEU A 22 -14.57 21.71 -13.38
C LEU A 22 -14.85 20.23 -13.11
N SER A 23 -16.02 19.73 -13.50
CA SER A 23 -16.37 18.30 -13.40
C SER A 23 -15.42 17.42 -14.23
N LYS A 24 -15.12 17.79 -15.47
CA LYS A 24 -14.17 17.07 -16.33
C LYS A 24 -12.73 17.15 -15.79
N GLN A 25 -12.35 18.29 -15.19
CA GLN A 25 -11.04 18.43 -14.53
C GLN A 25 -10.91 17.46 -13.34
N ARG A 26 -11.92 17.39 -12.47
CA ARG A 26 -11.96 16.45 -11.33
C ARG A 26 -11.85 15.00 -11.79
N LEU A 27 -12.61 14.62 -12.82
CA LEU A 27 -12.55 13.27 -13.38
C LEU A 27 -11.17 12.96 -13.94
N ARG A 28 -10.53 13.89 -14.64
CA ARG A 28 -9.16 13.71 -15.16
C ARG A 28 -8.13 13.51 -14.05
N VAL A 29 -8.23 14.29 -12.97
CA VAL A 29 -7.35 14.12 -11.79
C VAL A 29 -7.56 12.74 -11.16
N TRP A 30 -8.81 12.31 -10.98
CA TRP A 30 -9.15 10.99 -10.47
C TRP A 30 -8.54 9.86 -11.31
N LEU A 31 -8.71 9.90 -12.64
CA LEU A 31 -8.15 8.88 -13.53
C LEU A 31 -6.62 8.84 -13.47
N ARG A 32 -5.95 10.00 -13.44
CA ARG A 32 -4.49 10.08 -13.27
C ARG A 32 -4.04 9.48 -11.94
N LEU A 33 -4.77 9.75 -10.86
CA LEU A 33 -4.46 9.17 -9.55
C LEU A 33 -4.55 7.64 -9.57
N LEU A 34 -5.61 7.10 -10.19
CA LEU A 34 -5.76 5.65 -10.36
C LEU A 34 -4.62 5.02 -11.17
N ASP A 35 -4.27 5.61 -12.30
CA ASP A 35 -3.22 5.10 -13.17
C ASP A 35 -1.85 5.14 -12.46
N ARG A 36 -1.50 6.28 -11.85
CA ARG A 36 -0.24 6.40 -11.09
C ARG A 36 -0.18 5.45 -9.89
N ASN A 37 -1.27 5.31 -9.15
CA ASN A 37 -1.33 4.35 -8.05
C ASN A 37 -1.12 2.91 -8.54
N ARG A 38 -1.70 2.54 -9.69
CA ARG A 38 -1.48 1.22 -10.30
C ARG A 38 -0.04 1.01 -10.72
N ASP A 39 0.58 2.00 -11.37
CA ASP A 39 1.98 1.95 -11.81
C ASP A 39 2.93 1.77 -10.61
N ILE A 40 2.75 2.57 -9.55
CA ILE A 40 3.54 2.48 -8.31
C ILE A 40 3.38 1.09 -7.67
N GLN A 41 2.15 0.61 -7.51
CA GLN A 41 1.91 -0.71 -6.93
C GLN A 41 2.52 -1.84 -7.75
N ASN A 42 2.51 -1.75 -9.08
CA ASN A 42 3.13 -2.75 -9.94
C ASN A 42 4.65 -2.77 -9.80
N GLN A 43 5.29 -1.60 -9.75
CA GLN A 43 6.73 -1.48 -9.53
C GLN A 43 7.12 -2.06 -8.16
N LEU A 44 6.41 -1.72 -7.09
CA LEU A 44 6.66 -2.24 -5.75
C LEU A 44 6.45 -3.77 -5.67
N ARG A 45 5.42 -4.30 -6.35
CA ARG A 45 5.21 -5.76 -6.43
C ARG A 45 6.37 -6.46 -7.12
N SER A 46 6.84 -5.92 -8.26
CA SER A 46 7.95 -6.50 -9.00
C SER A 46 9.22 -6.48 -8.16
N ALA A 47 9.57 -5.33 -7.58
CA ALA A 47 10.77 -5.17 -6.76
C ALA A 47 10.77 -6.09 -5.52
N LEU A 48 9.65 -6.16 -4.77
CA LEU A 48 9.53 -7.09 -3.64
C LEU A 48 9.68 -8.54 -4.06
N ARG A 49 9.13 -8.91 -5.22
CA ARG A 49 9.22 -10.27 -5.73
C ARG A 49 10.63 -10.63 -6.17
N GLU A 50 11.29 -9.74 -6.88
CA GLU A 50 12.61 -9.95 -7.45
C GLU A 50 13.70 -9.99 -6.38
N GLU A 51 13.65 -9.08 -5.40
CA GLU A 51 14.70 -8.95 -4.40
C GLU A 51 14.50 -9.85 -3.16
N PHE A 52 13.23 -10.12 -2.79
CA PHE A 52 12.92 -10.79 -1.52
C PHE A 52 12.01 -12.03 -1.65
N ASP A 53 11.60 -12.42 -2.85
CA ASP A 53 10.55 -13.43 -3.10
C ASP A 53 9.29 -13.18 -2.23
N MET A 54 8.96 -11.88 -2.05
CA MET A 54 7.88 -11.40 -1.20
C MET A 54 6.76 -10.80 -2.05
N THR A 55 5.50 -11.06 -1.67
CA THR A 55 4.35 -10.39 -2.29
C THR A 55 3.97 -9.13 -1.50
N LEU A 56 3.46 -8.10 -2.19
CA LEU A 56 3.03 -6.87 -1.54
C LEU A 56 2.01 -7.10 -0.39
N PRO A 57 0.97 -7.95 -0.53
CA PRO A 57 0.08 -8.23 0.60
C PRO A 57 0.75 -8.87 1.81
N ARG A 58 1.79 -9.69 1.61
CA ARG A 58 2.58 -10.27 2.71
C ARG A 58 3.44 -9.20 3.39
N PHE A 59 4.07 -8.33 2.60
CA PHE A 59 4.79 -7.17 3.11
C PHE A 59 3.89 -6.26 3.94
N ASP A 60 2.67 -5.95 3.48
CA ASP A 60 1.69 -5.11 4.18
C ASP A 60 1.27 -5.72 5.53
N VAL A 61 1.10 -7.06 5.59
CA VAL A 61 0.87 -7.78 6.83
C VAL A 61 2.05 -7.62 7.79
N MET A 62 3.27 -7.83 7.32
CA MET A 62 4.48 -7.69 8.15
C MET A 62 4.67 -6.24 8.62
N ALA A 63 4.44 -5.25 7.75
CA ALA A 63 4.46 -3.83 8.10
C ALA A 63 3.47 -3.50 9.23
N THR A 64 2.24 -3.99 9.11
CA THR A 64 1.20 -3.78 10.12
C THR A 64 1.58 -4.42 11.47
N LEU A 65 2.16 -5.61 11.46
CA LEU A 65 2.60 -6.31 12.66
C LEU A 65 3.84 -5.67 13.30
N ASN A 66 4.74 -5.09 12.51
CA ASN A 66 5.93 -4.43 13.02
C ASN A 66 5.62 -3.24 13.94
N TRP A 67 4.50 -2.53 13.71
CA TRP A 67 4.01 -1.45 14.57
C TRP A 67 3.34 -1.96 15.86
N GLN A 68 3.23 -3.28 16.05
CA GLN A 68 2.53 -3.91 17.16
C GLN A 68 3.37 -5.07 17.74
N PRO A 69 4.41 -4.78 18.51
CA PRO A 69 5.33 -5.81 19.04
C PRO A 69 4.62 -6.87 19.89
N GLU A 70 3.58 -6.46 20.61
CA GLU A 70 2.74 -7.37 21.41
C GLU A 70 1.83 -8.26 20.54
N GLY A 71 1.71 -7.96 19.26
CA GLY A 71 0.87 -8.67 18.30
C GLY A 71 -0.52 -8.08 18.14
N LEU A 72 -1.26 -8.62 17.18
CA LEU A 72 -2.63 -8.23 16.86
C LEU A 72 -3.55 -9.45 16.83
N ARG A 73 -4.82 -9.26 17.21
CA ARG A 73 -5.88 -10.22 16.90
C ARG A 73 -6.11 -10.28 15.39
N MET A 74 -6.42 -11.46 14.86
CA MET A 74 -6.69 -11.66 13.42
C MET A 74 -7.75 -10.70 12.87
N SER A 75 -8.81 -10.45 13.63
CA SER A 75 -9.87 -9.49 13.25
C SER A 75 -9.35 -8.04 13.15
N ALA A 76 -8.50 -7.62 14.09
CA ALA A 76 -7.90 -6.29 14.09
C ALA A 76 -6.94 -6.12 12.91
N LEU A 77 -6.16 -7.16 12.59
CA LEU A 77 -5.26 -7.17 11.44
C LEU A 77 -6.03 -7.02 10.12
N SER A 78 -7.10 -7.81 9.94
CA SER A 78 -7.97 -7.72 8.74
C SER A 78 -8.62 -6.35 8.59
N ALA A 79 -9.09 -5.77 9.70
CA ALA A 79 -9.71 -4.44 9.68
C ALA A 79 -8.69 -3.35 9.25
N ARG A 80 -7.45 -3.39 9.77
CA ARG A 80 -6.40 -2.44 9.41
C ARG A 80 -5.98 -2.54 7.94
N LEU A 81 -5.89 -3.77 7.43
CA LEU A 81 -5.51 -4.02 6.03
C LEU A 81 -6.67 -3.79 5.04
N LYS A 82 -7.89 -3.58 5.54
CA LYS A 82 -9.11 -3.43 4.72
C LYS A 82 -9.34 -4.59 3.75
N VAL A 83 -9.00 -5.82 4.19
CA VAL A 83 -9.16 -7.05 3.40
C VAL A 83 -9.99 -8.09 4.16
N SER A 84 -10.53 -9.07 3.44
CA SER A 84 -11.32 -10.14 4.06
C SER A 84 -10.49 -11.02 5.00
N ASN A 85 -11.11 -11.51 6.07
CA ASN A 85 -10.47 -12.40 7.05
C ASN A 85 -9.87 -13.67 6.40
N GLY A 86 -10.53 -14.23 5.38
CA GLY A 86 -10.04 -15.41 4.68
C GLY A 86 -8.70 -15.17 3.97
N ASN A 87 -8.56 -14.02 3.33
CA ASN A 87 -7.33 -13.66 2.63
C ASN A 87 -6.16 -13.47 3.62
N VAL A 88 -6.39 -12.78 4.74
CA VAL A 88 -5.37 -12.58 5.78
C VAL A 88 -4.94 -13.91 6.39
N THR A 89 -5.87 -14.85 6.61
CA THR A 89 -5.56 -16.17 7.19
C THR A 89 -4.54 -16.92 6.33
N GLY A 90 -4.75 -17.00 5.01
CA GLY A 90 -3.81 -17.67 4.11
C GLY A 90 -2.42 -17.01 4.10
N ILE A 91 -2.36 -15.68 4.17
CA ILE A 91 -1.09 -14.94 4.26
C ILE A 91 -0.37 -15.27 5.56
N ILE A 92 -1.06 -15.21 6.70
CA ILE A 92 -0.48 -15.51 8.02
C ILE A 92 0.04 -16.95 8.09
N GLU A 93 -0.71 -17.91 7.58
CA GLU A 93 -0.27 -19.32 7.54
C GLU A 93 0.99 -19.52 6.70
N SER A 94 1.12 -18.81 5.59
CA SER A 94 2.36 -18.80 4.79
C SER A 94 3.53 -18.23 5.58
N LEU A 95 3.35 -17.06 6.20
CA LEU A 95 4.40 -16.41 7.00
C LEU A 95 4.80 -17.23 8.24
N ILE A 96 3.86 -17.98 8.85
CA ILE A 96 4.16 -18.91 9.94
C ILE A 96 5.01 -20.07 9.45
N ARG A 97 4.68 -20.69 8.32
CA ARG A 97 5.50 -21.78 7.73
C ARG A 97 6.93 -21.36 7.44
N GLU A 98 7.12 -20.10 7.12
CA GLU A 98 8.46 -19.53 6.86
C GLU A 98 9.15 -19.04 8.14
N GLY A 99 8.49 -19.12 9.29
CA GLY A 99 9.04 -18.71 10.58
C GLY A 99 9.18 -17.19 10.75
N LEU A 100 8.44 -16.40 9.96
CA LEU A 100 8.46 -14.93 10.03
C LEU A 100 7.40 -14.37 10.98
N VAL A 101 6.33 -15.12 11.19
CA VAL A 101 5.22 -14.80 12.12
C VAL A 101 5.00 -15.94 13.07
N THR A 102 4.60 -15.65 14.28
CA THR A 102 4.13 -16.63 15.25
C THR A 102 2.71 -16.35 15.67
N ARG A 103 1.99 -17.40 16.01
CA ARG A 103 0.61 -17.35 16.51
C ARG A 103 0.60 -17.78 17.96
N THR A 104 0.04 -16.95 18.83
CA THR A 104 -0.10 -17.21 20.27
C THR A 104 -1.56 -17.08 20.66
N VAL A 105 -1.91 -17.66 21.79
CA VAL A 105 -3.23 -17.46 22.39
C VAL A 105 -3.24 -16.12 23.12
N ALA A 106 -4.30 -15.34 22.98
CA ALA A 106 -4.40 -14.07 23.72
C ALA A 106 -4.44 -14.36 25.25
N PRO A 107 -3.70 -13.58 26.06
CA PRO A 107 -3.64 -13.82 27.51
C PRO A 107 -5.01 -13.78 28.19
N GLU A 108 -5.91 -12.94 27.71
CA GLU A 108 -7.21 -12.68 28.30
C GLU A 108 -8.35 -13.52 27.69
N ASP A 109 -8.13 -14.13 26.52
CA ASP A 109 -9.15 -14.89 25.81
C ASP A 109 -8.51 -16.06 25.04
N LYS A 110 -8.61 -17.25 25.63
CA LYS A 110 -8.06 -18.49 25.05
C LYS A 110 -8.64 -18.85 23.67
N ARG A 111 -9.72 -18.21 23.23
CA ARG A 111 -10.35 -18.41 21.91
C ARG A 111 -9.81 -17.43 20.87
N ALA A 112 -9.13 -16.36 21.30
CA ALA A 112 -8.59 -15.34 20.41
C ALA A 112 -7.12 -15.64 20.08
N ALA A 113 -6.81 -15.73 18.80
CA ALA A 113 -5.45 -15.87 18.34
C ALA A 113 -4.81 -14.50 18.14
N MET A 114 -3.63 -14.32 18.71
CA MET A 114 -2.73 -13.18 18.48
C MET A 114 -1.66 -13.61 17.48
N VAL A 115 -1.30 -12.72 16.59
CA VAL A 115 -0.19 -12.90 15.62
C VAL A 115 0.81 -11.77 15.78
N ARG A 116 2.10 -12.11 15.74
CA ARG A 116 3.20 -11.15 15.83
C ARG A 116 4.38 -11.61 14.98
N LEU A 117 5.26 -10.69 14.63
CA LEU A 117 6.53 -11.04 14.01
C LEU A 117 7.42 -11.83 14.99
N THR A 118 8.18 -12.77 14.46
CA THR A 118 9.32 -13.37 15.16
C THR A 118 10.53 -12.41 15.07
N GLU A 119 11.59 -12.67 15.83
CA GLU A 119 12.86 -11.93 15.68
C GLU A 119 13.38 -11.99 14.24
N ARG A 120 13.30 -13.18 13.61
CA ARG A 120 13.62 -13.35 12.19
C ARG A 120 12.69 -12.55 11.30
N GLY A 121 11.39 -12.50 11.63
CA GLY A 121 10.40 -11.71 10.89
C GLY A 121 10.69 -10.21 10.98
N VAL A 122 11.07 -9.71 12.15
CA VAL A 122 11.47 -8.30 12.34
C VAL A 122 12.71 -7.99 11.51
N ALA A 123 13.76 -8.81 11.59
CA ALA A 123 14.99 -8.58 10.83
C ALA A 123 14.73 -8.59 9.32
N GLN A 124 13.95 -9.56 8.81
CA GLN A 124 13.59 -9.63 7.40
C GLN A 124 12.75 -8.41 6.98
N PHE A 125 11.79 -8.00 7.81
CA PHE A 125 10.97 -6.82 7.53
C PHE A 125 11.81 -5.53 7.46
N GLN A 126 12.77 -5.35 8.35
CA GLN A 126 13.64 -4.17 8.35
C GLN A 126 14.42 -4.03 7.04
N LEU A 127 14.96 -5.14 6.51
CA LEU A 127 15.64 -5.15 5.20
C LEU A 127 14.68 -4.74 4.07
N MET A 128 13.49 -5.33 4.03
CA MET A 128 12.48 -5.00 3.03
C MET A 128 11.97 -3.57 3.16
N ALA A 129 11.80 -3.06 4.38
CA ALA A 129 11.34 -1.70 4.63
C ALA A 129 12.35 -0.66 4.14
N ALA A 130 13.64 -0.89 4.36
CA ALA A 130 14.72 -0.02 3.85
C ALA A 130 14.75 0.00 2.31
N ALA A 131 14.62 -1.16 1.66
CA ALA A 131 14.55 -1.25 0.21
C ALA A 131 13.29 -0.57 -0.34
N HIS A 132 12.12 -0.82 0.30
CA HIS A 132 10.85 -0.19 -0.07
C HIS A 132 10.93 1.34 0.03
N GLU A 133 11.53 1.88 1.09
CA GLU A 133 11.75 3.33 1.24
C GLU A 133 12.61 3.88 0.11
N ALA A 134 13.70 3.17 -0.26
CA ALA A 134 14.57 3.59 -1.36
C ALA A 134 13.82 3.62 -2.70
N TRP A 135 13.00 2.60 -3.00
CA TRP A 135 12.19 2.57 -4.23
C TRP A 135 11.15 3.70 -4.26
N VAL A 136 10.48 3.97 -3.14
CA VAL A 136 9.52 5.09 -3.05
C VAL A 136 10.25 6.42 -3.25
N ASN A 137 11.40 6.61 -2.62
CA ASN A 137 12.21 7.81 -2.80
C ASN A 137 12.60 8.03 -4.27
N GLU A 138 12.97 6.97 -5.00
CA GLU A 138 13.27 7.07 -6.42
C GLU A 138 12.04 7.46 -7.25
N MET A 139 10.86 6.92 -6.92
CA MET A 139 9.61 7.27 -7.61
C MET A 139 9.20 8.73 -7.41
N PHE A 140 9.58 9.33 -6.28
CA PHE A 140 9.23 10.69 -5.90
C PHE A 140 10.40 11.67 -6.01
N ASN A 141 11.55 11.28 -6.57
CA ASN A 141 12.79 12.05 -6.60
C ASN A 141 12.68 13.38 -7.36
N SER A 142 11.68 13.53 -8.23
CA SER A 142 11.42 14.78 -8.98
C SER A 142 10.71 15.85 -8.15
N PHE A 143 10.24 15.55 -6.95
CA PHE A 143 9.56 16.50 -6.08
C PHE A 143 10.51 17.01 -5.00
N ASP A 144 10.52 18.32 -4.78
CA ASP A 144 11.13 18.91 -3.60
C ASP A 144 10.22 18.83 -2.37
N SER A 145 10.72 19.22 -1.19
CA SER A 145 9.98 19.12 0.08
C SER A 145 8.68 19.93 0.06
N GLU A 146 8.70 21.12 -0.51
CA GLU A 146 7.51 21.99 -0.58
C GLU A 146 6.42 21.36 -1.47
N GLN A 147 6.81 20.78 -2.59
CA GLN A 147 5.88 20.08 -3.50
C GLN A 147 5.30 18.83 -2.85
N LEU A 148 6.09 18.08 -2.07
CA LEU A 148 5.62 16.93 -1.31
C LEU A 148 4.59 17.33 -0.23
N ASP A 149 4.85 18.41 0.51
CA ASP A 149 3.92 18.93 1.52
C ASP A 149 2.60 19.41 0.88
N GLN A 150 2.69 20.13 -0.25
CA GLN A 150 1.51 20.57 -1.00
C GLN A 150 0.70 19.36 -1.50
N PHE A 151 1.37 18.34 -2.04
CA PHE A 151 0.71 17.14 -2.54
C PHE A 151 0.04 16.35 -1.41
N ALA A 152 0.69 16.17 -0.27
CA ALA A 152 0.12 15.54 0.91
C ALA A 152 -1.13 16.29 1.39
N GLY A 153 -1.07 17.61 1.52
CA GLY A 153 -2.21 18.45 1.92
C GLY A 153 -3.40 18.34 0.96
N LEU A 154 -3.16 18.24 -0.36
CA LEU A 154 -4.24 18.02 -1.34
C LEU A 154 -4.89 16.64 -1.21
N LEU A 155 -4.12 15.60 -0.86
CA LEU A 155 -4.67 14.27 -0.61
C LEU A 155 -5.51 14.20 0.67
N GLU A 156 -5.11 14.92 1.73
CA GLU A 156 -5.89 15.02 2.98
C GLU A 156 -7.27 15.65 2.74
N GLN A 157 -7.35 16.71 1.93
CA GLN A 157 -8.63 17.36 1.58
C GLN A 157 -9.63 16.40 0.90
N LEU A 158 -9.18 15.33 0.23
CA LEU A 158 -10.07 14.35 -0.37
C LEU A 158 -10.82 13.50 0.67
N GLN A 159 -10.29 13.34 1.88
CA GLN A 159 -10.93 12.58 2.96
C GLN A 159 -12.04 13.38 3.64
N GLU A 160 -11.87 14.68 3.79
CA GLU A 160 -12.83 15.56 4.46
C GLU A 160 -14.12 15.76 3.64
N GLY A 161 -14.05 15.64 2.32
CA GLY A 161 -15.21 15.79 1.42
C GLY A 161 -16.14 14.59 1.34
N SER A 162 -15.91 13.53 2.10
CA SER A 162 -16.66 12.25 2.05
C SER A 162 -17.57 12.02 3.27
N SER A 163 -17.88 13.07 4.03
CA SER A 163 -18.78 13.04 5.21
C SER A 163 -20.19 13.48 4.86
#